data_ab4ab6ac4d45f5a13a21bdf381ced3b9
#
_entry.id   ab4ab6ac4d45f5a13a21bdf381ced3b9
#
_cell.length_a   1.000
_cell.length_b   1.000
_cell.length_c   1.000
_cell.angle_alpha   90.00
_cell.angle_beta   90.00
_cell.angle_gamma   90.00
#
_symmetry.space_group_name_H-M   'P 1'
#
loop_
_entity.id
_entity.type
_entity.pdbx_description
1 polymer ?
#
loop_
_entity_poly.entity_id
_entity_poly.type
_entity_poly.pdbx_seq_one_letter_code
_entity_poly.pdbx_strand_id
1 'polypeptide(L)'
;AVIKAGATVVNIPDTTGYCLPTEYGAKINYLMEHVDGIHNAIISTHCHNDLGMATANTMAGVLNGARQVEVTINGIGERAGNTSLEEVAMIIKCHKDIDIETNINTQKIYPTSRMVSSLMNMPVQPNKAIVGRNAFAHSSGIHQDGVLKNVQTYEIIDPHDVGIDDNSIVLTARSGRAALKNRLQVLGVSLDQNKLDNIYEEFLKLADKKKDINDDDILVLAGADRSQNHRIKLEYLQVTSGVGVRSVASIGLNISGEKFEAAASGNGPVDAAIKALKKIIDRHMTLKEFTIQAISKGSDDMGKVHMQVEYDKQIYYGFGANTDIIAASVEAYIDCINKFKLGV
;
A
#
# COMPACT_ATOMS: atom_id res chain seq x y z
N ALA A 1 26.59 -37.97 2.73
CA ALA A 1 27.30 -38.04 1.42
C ALA A 1 27.69 -36.64 0.94
N VAL A 2 26.74 -35.70 0.74
CA VAL A 2 27.00 -34.36 0.14
C VAL A 2 27.95 -33.51 0.96
N ILE A 3 27.86 -33.53 2.27
CA ILE A 3 28.81 -32.80 3.19
C ILE A 3 30.22 -33.33 3.03
N LYS A 4 30.40 -34.65 2.98
CA LYS A 4 31.71 -35.28 2.74
C LYS A 4 32.30 -34.91 1.35
N ALA A 5 31.44 -34.60 0.40
CA ALA A 5 31.81 -34.13 -0.94
C ALA A 5 32.11 -32.64 -1.01
N GLY A 6 31.96 -31.88 0.09
CA GLY A 6 32.29 -30.47 0.18
C GLY A 6 31.11 -29.50 0.16
N ALA A 7 29.87 -29.95 0.30
CA ALA A 7 28.75 -29.06 0.43
C ALA A 7 28.84 -28.25 1.74
N THR A 8 28.79 -26.94 1.64
CA THR A 8 28.81 -25.99 2.77
C THR A 8 27.41 -25.59 3.21
N VAL A 9 26.42 -25.71 2.33
CA VAL A 9 25.02 -25.49 2.61
C VAL A 9 24.23 -26.67 2.09
N VAL A 10 23.28 -27.16 2.87
CA VAL A 10 22.36 -28.23 2.47
C VAL A 10 20.92 -27.73 2.61
N ASN A 11 20.26 -27.55 1.49
CA ASN A 11 18.88 -27.07 1.45
C ASN A 11 17.90 -28.21 1.58
N ILE A 12 16.92 -28.06 2.46
CA ILE A 12 15.85 -29.02 2.74
C ILE A 12 14.54 -28.40 2.30
N PRO A 13 14.03 -28.73 1.09
CA PRO A 13 12.81 -28.12 0.58
C PRO A 13 11.53 -28.85 1.05
N ASP A 14 10.48 -28.07 1.33
CA ASP A 14 9.08 -28.49 1.30
C ASP A 14 8.48 -28.06 -0.05
N THR A 15 8.83 -28.79 -1.10
CA THR A 15 8.58 -28.45 -2.51
C THR A 15 7.10 -28.34 -2.86
N THR A 16 6.24 -29.09 -2.17
CA THR A 16 4.79 -29.09 -2.43
C THR A 16 4.01 -28.27 -1.40
N GLY A 17 4.69 -27.66 -0.43
CA GLY A 17 4.05 -26.87 0.62
C GLY A 17 3.08 -27.69 1.48
N TYR A 18 3.37 -28.98 1.67
CA TYR A 18 2.46 -29.95 2.30
C TYR A 18 2.71 -30.18 3.79
N CYS A 19 3.95 -30.00 4.26
CA CYS A 19 4.31 -30.28 5.63
C CYS A 19 3.56 -29.39 6.63
N LEU A 20 3.22 -29.97 7.78
CA LEU A 20 2.87 -29.18 8.96
C LEU A 20 4.15 -28.69 9.66
N PRO A 21 4.11 -27.57 10.41
CA PRO A 21 5.29 -27.04 11.09
C PRO A 21 5.99 -28.05 12.02
N THR A 22 5.22 -28.85 12.77
CA THR A 22 5.76 -29.91 13.64
C THR A 22 6.47 -31.01 12.84
N GLU A 23 5.95 -31.39 11.68
CA GLU A 23 6.56 -32.42 10.83
C GLU A 23 7.86 -31.89 10.20
N TYR A 24 7.82 -30.65 9.69
CA TYR A 24 8.99 -30.05 9.05
C TYR A 24 10.11 -29.79 10.08
N GLY A 25 9.77 -29.22 11.23
CA GLY A 25 10.71 -29.05 12.33
C GLY A 25 11.34 -30.35 12.80
N ALA A 26 10.52 -31.40 12.96
CA ALA A 26 11.02 -32.74 13.34
C ALA A 26 11.99 -33.32 12.30
N LYS A 27 11.76 -33.10 10.99
CA LYS A 27 12.70 -33.51 9.93
C LYS A 27 14.04 -32.81 10.06
N ILE A 28 14.05 -31.50 10.31
CA ILE A 28 15.29 -30.73 10.51
C ILE A 28 16.00 -31.21 11.76
N ASN A 29 15.29 -31.36 12.90
CA ASN A 29 15.89 -31.87 14.12
C ASN A 29 16.52 -33.27 13.93
N TYR A 30 15.79 -34.15 13.25
CA TYR A 30 16.30 -35.48 12.93
C TYR A 30 17.62 -35.43 12.14
N LEU A 31 17.73 -34.55 11.16
CA LEU A 31 18.95 -34.34 10.39
C LEU A 31 20.09 -33.82 11.27
N MET A 32 19.80 -32.87 12.16
CA MET A 32 20.77 -32.30 13.09
C MET A 32 21.33 -33.34 14.07
N GLU A 33 20.52 -34.30 14.49
CA GLU A 33 20.92 -35.32 15.46
C GLU A 33 21.60 -36.54 14.82
N HIS A 34 21.23 -36.91 13.57
CA HIS A 34 21.59 -38.21 13.01
C HIS A 34 22.55 -38.14 11.81
N VAL A 35 22.84 -36.95 11.28
CA VAL A 35 23.74 -36.85 10.12
C VAL A 35 25.18 -36.60 10.58
N ASP A 36 26.04 -37.55 10.31
CA ASP A 36 27.49 -37.41 10.58
C ASP A 36 28.07 -36.18 9.90
N GLY A 37 28.73 -35.32 10.70
CA GLY A 37 29.37 -34.11 10.20
C GLY A 37 28.42 -33.00 9.82
N ILE A 38 27.16 -33.00 10.28
CA ILE A 38 26.16 -31.97 9.99
C ILE A 38 26.64 -30.57 10.35
N HIS A 39 27.46 -30.43 11.42
CA HIS A 39 28.02 -29.17 11.89
C HIS A 39 29.08 -28.57 10.94
N ASN A 40 29.52 -29.30 9.91
CA ASN A 40 30.38 -28.78 8.85
C ASN A 40 29.61 -28.13 7.69
N ALA A 41 28.26 -28.10 7.77
CA ALA A 41 27.43 -27.46 6.79
C ALA A 41 26.29 -26.68 7.46
N ILE A 42 25.77 -25.69 6.76
CA ILE A 42 24.58 -24.93 7.18
C ILE A 42 23.35 -25.65 6.60
N ILE A 43 22.37 -25.93 7.45
CA ILE A 43 21.06 -26.39 6.99
C ILE A 43 20.22 -25.18 6.60
N SER A 44 19.71 -25.22 5.36
CA SER A 44 18.84 -24.21 4.79
C SER A 44 17.41 -24.73 4.65
N THR A 45 16.43 -23.88 4.90
CA THR A 45 15.02 -24.17 4.66
C THR A 45 14.52 -23.49 3.38
N HIS A 46 13.65 -24.20 2.64
CA HIS A 46 12.96 -23.65 1.47
C HIS A 46 11.52 -24.19 1.46
N CYS A 47 10.56 -23.34 1.79
CA CYS A 47 9.18 -23.79 1.97
C CYS A 47 8.23 -23.07 1.01
N HIS A 48 7.41 -23.87 0.28
CA HIS A 48 6.31 -23.39 -0.54
C HIS A 48 5.04 -23.19 0.28
N ASN A 49 4.13 -22.37 -0.22
CA ASN A 49 2.99 -21.82 0.55
C ASN A 49 1.63 -22.41 0.13
N ASP A 50 1.60 -23.59 -0.46
CA ASP A 50 0.38 -24.18 -1.04
C ASP A 50 -0.74 -24.38 -0.01
N LEU A 51 -0.40 -24.76 1.21
CA LEU A 51 -1.34 -24.83 2.35
C LEU A 51 -1.27 -23.62 3.31
N GLY A 52 -0.57 -22.55 2.94
CA GLY A 52 -0.44 -21.37 3.78
C GLY A 52 0.52 -21.53 4.97
N MET A 53 1.41 -22.54 4.94
CA MET A 53 2.28 -22.89 6.07
C MET A 53 3.76 -22.52 5.85
N ALA A 54 4.12 -21.89 4.73
CA ALA A 54 5.52 -21.65 4.37
C ALA A 54 6.32 -20.95 5.46
N THR A 55 5.83 -19.82 5.97
CA THR A 55 6.51 -19.06 7.03
C THR A 55 6.58 -19.86 8.33
N ALA A 56 5.51 -20.54 8.70
CA ALA A 56 5.47 -21.38 9.91
C ALA A 56 6.46 -22.56 9.80
N ASN A 57 6.52 -23.23 8.65
CA ASN A 57 7.47 -24.32 8.39
C ASN A 57 8.91 -23.82 8.43
N THR A 58 9.20 -22.69 7.79
CA THR A 58 10.53 -22.05 7.81
C THR A 58 10.96 -21.77 9.25
N MET A 59 10.11 -21.14 10.05
CA MET A 59 10.41 -20.86 11.47
C MET A 59 10.56 -22.14 12.29
N ALA A 60 9.74 -23.17 12.05
CA ALA A 60 9.92 -24.47 12.67
C ALA A 60 11.28 -25.07 12.34
N GLY A 61 11.75 -24.97 11.10
CA GLY A 61 13.10 -25.38 10.72
C GLY A 61 14.20 -24.61 11.43
N VAL A 62 14.06 -23.30 11.51
CA VAL A 62 15.01 -22.41 12.22
C VAL A 62 15.10 -22.77 13.71
N LEU A 63 13.97 -22.99 14.38
CA LEU A 63 13.93 -23.38 15.79
C LEU A 63 14.53 -24.78 16.04
N ASN A 64 14.62 -25.61 15.01
CA ASN A 64 15.16 -26.95 15.06
C ASN A 64 16.57 -27.08 14.44
N GLY A 65 17.28 -25.96 14.21
CA GLY A 65 18.70 -26.00 13.87
C GLY A 65 19.08 -25.45 12.49
N ALA A 66 18.15 -25.13 11.62
CA ALA A 66 18.46 -24.42 10.39
C ALA A 66 19.02 -23.01 10.68
N ARG A 67 19.97 -22.56 9.88
CA ARG A 67 20.61 -21.24 10.03
C ARG A 67 20.64 -20.43 8.73
N GLN A 68 20.07 -20.97 7.68
CA GLN A 68 19.77 -20.27 6.45
C GLN A 68 18.31 -20.48 6.08
N VAL A 69 17.66 -19.45 5.55
CA VAL A 69 16.29 -19.49 5.07
C VAL A 69 16.25 -18.92 3.66
N GLU A 70 15.57 -19.63 2.75
CA GLU A 70 15.30 -19.16 1.40
C GLU A 70 13.90 -18.57 1.35
N VAL A 71 13.85 -17.28 1.11
CA VAL A 71 12.62 -16.48 1.21
C VAL A 71 12.51 -15.52 0.04
N THR A 72 11.32 -15.00 -0.19
CA THR A 72 11.07 -14.03 -1.27
C THR A 72 10.34 -12.81 -0.76
N ILE A 73 10.56 -11.66 -1.38
CA ILE A 73 9.79 -10.45 -1.11
C ILE A 73 8.33 -10.70 -1.48
N ASN A 74 7.40 -10.35 -0.59
CA ASN A 74 5.95 -10.57 -0.74
C ASN A 74 5.53 -12.05 -0.82
N GLY A 75 6.44 -12.98 -0.56
CA GLY A 75 6.16 -14.41 -0.73
C GLY A 75 5.98 -14.82 -2.20
N ILE A 76 6.49 -14.05 -3.16
CA ILE A 76 6.37 -14.34 -4.60
C ILE A 76 7.06 -15.67 -4.91
N GLY A 77 6.43 -16.51 -5.73
CA GLY A 77 6.96 -17.79 -6.16
C GLY A 77 5.95 -18.56 -6.99
N GLU A 78 6.27 -19.78 -7.30
CA GLU A 78 5.38 -20.68 -8.04
C GLU A 78 4.10 -20.98 -7.25
N ARG A 79 3.00 -21.21 -7.93
CA ARG A 79 1.68 -21.60 -7.39
C ARG A 79 1.16 -20.60 -6.34
N ALA A 80 1.21 -20.96 -5.05
CA ALA A 80 0.79 -20.10 -3.93
C ALA A 80 1.94 -19.27 -3.33
N GLY A 81 3.14 -19.36 -3.91
CA GLY A 81 4.33 -18.64 -3.50
C GLY A 81 5.21 -19.37 -2.50
N ASN A 82 6.15 -18.64 -1.95
CA ASN A 82 7.18 -19.11 -1.02
C ASN A 82 7.03 -18.42 0.35
N THR A 83 7.91 -18.75 1.27
CA THR A 83 8.07 -18.02 2.53
C THR A 83 8.35 -16.55 2.26
N SER A 84 7.65 -15.66 2.95
CA SER A 84 7.82 -14.21 2.85
C SER A 84 8.99 -13.72 3.71
N LEU A 85 9.92 -12.96 3.11
CA LEU A 85 11.05 -12.35 3.82
C LEU A 85 10.57 -11.45 4.96
N GLU A 86 9.61 -10.59 4.68
CA GLU A 86 9.05 -9.63 5.63
C GLU A 86 8.45 -10.31 6.88
N GLU A 87 7.81 -11.47 6.70
CA GLU A 87 7.22 -12.23 7.80
C GLU A 87 8.30 -12.83 8.69
N VAL A 88 9.29 -13.51 8.11
CA VAL A 88 10.39 -14.11 8.87
C VAL A 88 11.21 -13.05 9.60
N ALA A 89 11.56 -11.94 8.93
CA ALA A 89 12.34 -10.87 9.54
C ALA A 89 11.63 -10.24 10.74
N MET A 90 10.31 -10.03 10.62
CA MET A 90 9.54 -9.43 11.70
C MET A 90 9.23 -10.42 12.82
N ILE A 91 9.04 -11.71 12.54
CA ILE A 91 8.95 -12.74 13.59
C ILE A 91 10.22 -12.73 14.44
N ILE A 92 11.39 -12.77 13.83
CA ILE A 92 12.69 -12.74 14.55
C ILE A 92 12.83 -11.44 15.35
N LYS A 93 12.43 -10.29 14.80
CA LYS A 93 12.48 -9.00 15.48
C LYS A 93 11.56 -8.92 16.69
N CYS A 94 10.34 -9.46 16.59
CA CYS A 94 9.30 -9.36 17.64
C CYS A 94 9.51 -10.37 18.78
N HIS A 95 9.99 -11.58 18.47
CA HIS A 95 10.20 -12.65 19.43
C HIS A 95 11.58 -12.57 20.08
N LYS A 96 11.69 -11.82 21.18
CA LYS A 96 12.96 -11.62 21.91
C LYS A 96 13.43 -12.84 22.68
N ASP A 97 12.58 -13.84 22.84
CA ASP A 97 12.85 -15.14 23.47
C ASP A 97 13.53 -16.13 22.52
N ILE A 98 13.59 -15.81 21.23
CA ILE A 98 14.33 -16.59 20.24
C ILE A 98 15.78 -16.08 20.15
N ASP A 99 16.76 -16.95 20.48
CA ASP A 99 18.19 -16.65 20.38
C ASP A 99 18.69 -16.70 18.92
N ILE A 100 18.09 -15.87 18.07
CA ILE A 100 18.38 -15.78 16.63
C ILE A 100 18.25 -14.33 16.19
N GLU A 101 19.20 -13.88 15.39
CA GLU A 101 19.24 -12.52 14.87
C GLU A 101 19.32 -12.51 13.33
N THR A 102 18.92 -11.40 12.75
CA THR A 102 19.08 -11.11 11.32
C THR A 102 19.54 -9.67 11.12
N ASN A 103 20.36 -9.43 10.11
CA ASN A 103 20.85 -8.09 9.74
C ASN A 103 19.92 -7.37 8.75
N ILE A 104 18.70 -7.85 8.56
CA ILE A 104 17.75 -7.21 7.66
C ILE A 104 17.33 -5.85 8.23
N ASN A 105 17.53 -4.79 7.44
CA ASN A 105 16.99 -3.47 7.77
C ASN A 105 15.47 -3.47 7.57
N THR A 106 14.74 -3.65 8.67
CA THR A 106 13.29 -3.79 8.63
C THR A 106 12.59 -2.54 8.11
N GLN A 107 13.14 -1.32 8.31
CA GLN A 107 12.60 -0.08 7.76
C GLN A 107 12.62 -0.02 6.22
N LYS A 108 13.30 -0.93 5.55
CA LYS A 108 13.26 -1.07 4.08
C LYS A 108 12.22 -2.09 3.59
N ILE A 109 11.56 -2.80 4.48
CA ILE A 109 10.60 -3.86 4.12
C ILE A 109 9.45 -3.30 3.27
N TYR A 110 8.71 -2.32 3.78
CA TYR A 110 7.55 -1.76 3.08
C TYR A 110 7.92 -1.09 1.74
N PRO A 111 8.91 -0.20 1.67
CA PRO A 111 9.36 0.36 0.39
C PRO A 111 9.80 -0.70 -0.63
N THR A 112 10.51 -1.74 -0.18
CA THR A 112 10.95 -2.84 -1.06
C THR A 112 9.76 -3.66 -1.56
N SER A 113 8.83 -3.98 -0.66
CA SER A 113 7.58 -4.69 -1.02
C SER A 113 6.80 -3.93 -2.10
N ARG A 114 6.63 -2.62 -1.96
CA ARG A 114 5.96 -1.76 -2.94
C ARG A 114 6.69 -1.74 -4.28
N MET A 115 8.01 -1.60 -4.26
CA MET A 115 8.84 -1.60 -5.46
C MET A 115 8.72 -2.93 -6.22
N VAL A 116 8.86 -4.07 -5.54
CA VAL A 116 8.75 -5.40 -6.16
C VAL A 116 7.33 -5.63 -6.70
N SER A 117 6.29 -5.26 -5.94
CA SER A 117 4.90 -5.34 -6.38
C SER A 117 4.67 -4.58 -7.70
N SER A 118 5.24 -3.38 -7.81
CA SER A 118 5.14 -2.55 -9.01
C SER A 118 5.92 -3.15 -10.20
N LEU A 119 7.16 -3.54 -9.98
CA LEU A 119 8.03 -4.08 -11.05
C LEU A 119 7.52 -5.42 -11.60
N MET A 120 6.98 -6.27 -10.73
CA MET A 120 6.42 -7.58 -11.09
C MET A 120 4.96 -7.50 -11.57
N ASN A 121 4.33 -6.33 -11.47
CA ASN A 121 2.89 -6.15 -11.70
C ASN A 121 2.02 -7.16 -10.91
N MET A 122 2.43 -7.43 -9.67
CA MET A 122 1.75 -8.33 -8.74
C MET A 122 1.32 -7.54 -7.50
N PRO A 123 0.07 -7.04 -7.45
CA PRO A 123 -0.43 -6.27 -6.32
C PRO A 123 -0.40 -7.09 -5.03
N VAL A 124 0.10 -6.48 -3.95
CA VAL A 124 0.06 -7.08 -2.61
C VAL A 124 -1.39 -7.14 -2.14
N GLN A 125 -1.81 -8.29 -1.62
CA GLN A 125 -3.14 -8.44 -1.03
C GLN A 125 -3.35 -7.43 0.12
N PRO A 126 -4.52 -6.78 0.22
CA PRO A 126 -4.76 -5.77 1.25
C PRO A 126 -4.54 -6.25 2.68
N ASN A 127 -4.81 -7.50 2.97
CA ASN A 127 -4.66 -8.15 4.27
C ASN A 127 -3.37 -8.98 4.41
N LYS A 128 -2.40 -8.83 3.50
CA LYS A 128 -1.09 -9.47 3.63
C LYS A 128 -0.42 -9.01 4.93
N ALA A 129 0.10 -9.95 5.69
CA ALA A 129 0.84 -9.63 6.90
C ALA A 129 2.00 -8.66 6.61
N ILE A 130 2.29 -7.75 7.51
CA ILE A 130 3.38 -6.78 7.51
C ILE A 130 3.26 -5.69 6.43
N VAL A 131 2.97 -6.03 5.18
CA VAL A 131 3.06 -5.12 4.01
C VAL A 131 1.72 -4.83 3.33
N GLY A 132 0.65 -5.50 3.72
CA GLY A 132 -0.69 -5.23 3.21
C GLY A 132 -1.19 -3.86 3.70
N ARG A 133 -1.96 -3.15 2.87
CA ARG A 133 -2.50 -1.82 3.24
C ARG A 133 -3.38 -1.84 4.50
N ASN A 134 -3.95 -3.01 4.85
CA ASN A 134 -4.78 -3.17 6.05
C ASN A 134 -3.98 -3.72 7.25
N ALA A 135 -2.69 -4.02 7.09
CA ALA A 135 -1.88 -4.68 8.13
C ALA A 135 -1.83 -3.88 9.45
N PHE A 136 -1.91 -2.55 9.35
CA PHE A 136 -1.90 -1.61 10.48
C PHE A 136 -3.22 -0.84 10.63
N ALA A 137 -4.30 -1.30 9.98
CA ALA A 137 -5.60 -0.64 10.03
C ALA A 137 -6.48 -1.28 11.10
N HIS A 138 -6.84 -0.52 12.12
CA HIS A 138 -7.80 -0.92 13.14
C HIS A 138 -9.21 -0.51 12.75
N SER A 139 -10.11 -1.47 12.57
CA SER A 139 -11.49 -1.22 12.15
C SER A 139 -12.52 -1.21 13.28
N SER A 140 -12.15 -1.63 14.48
CA SER A 140 -13.05 -1.70 15.65
C SER A 140 -12.81 -0.52 16.59
N GLY A 141 -13.87 0.16 17.02
CA GLY A 141 -13.78 1.28 17.97
C GLY A 141 -13.15 0.90 19.31
N ILE A 142 -13.33 -0.35 19.79
CA ILE A 142 -12.71 -0.87 21.00
C ILE A 142 -11.19 -1.02 20.81
N HIS A 143 -10.75 -1.49 19.65
CA HIS A 143 -9.33 -1.60 19.33
C HIS A 143 -8.68 -0.24 19.21
N GLN A 144 -9.36 0.73 18.56
CA GLN A 144 -8.86 2.11 18.44
C GLN A 144 -8.73 2.82 19.78
N ASP A 145 -9.70 2.65 20.69
CA ASP A 145 -9.63 3.19 22.06
C ASP A 145 -8.50 2.53 22.88
N GLY A 146 -8.28 1.23 22.68
CA GLY A 146 -7.16 0.50 23.29
C GLY A 146 -5.79 0.99 22.82
N VAL A 147 -5.61 1.19 21.52
CA VAL A 147 -4.38 1.73 20.90
C VAL A 147 -4.09 3.15 21.41
N LEU A 148 -5.12 4.01 21.54
CA LEU A 148 -4.98 5.36 22.07
C LEU A 148 -4.55 5.37 23.56
N LYS A 149 -4.91 4.33 24.32
CA LYS A 149 -4.51 4.20 25.74
C LYS A 149 -3.15 3.55 25.90
N ASN A 150 -2.85 2.55 25.11
CA ASN A 150 -1.54 1.88 25.06
C ASN A 150 -1.41 1.15 23.71
N VAL A 151 -0.55 1.67 22.86
CA VAL A 151 -0.28 1.13 21.51
C VAL A 151 0.04 -0.37 21.55
N GLN A 152 0.81 -0.82 22.53
CA GLN A 152 1.21 -2.24 22.67
C GLN A 152 0.06 -3.21 22.98
N THR A 153 -1.14 -2.71 23.30
CA THR A 153 -2.29 -3.58 23.60
C THR A 153 -2.81 -4.31 22.35
N TYR A 154 -2.70 -3.71 21.17
CA TYR A 154 -3.23 -4.24 19.91
C TYR A 154 -2.25 -4.19 18.76
N GLU A 155 -1.08 -3.59 18.94
CA GLU A 155 -0.03 -3.51 17.92
C GLU A 155 1.24 -4.19 18.43
N ILE A 156 1.56 -5.33 17.82
CA ILE A 156 2.82 -6.06 18.08
C ILE A 156 3.98 -5.50 17.24
N ILE A 157 3.69 -4.66 16.26
CA ILE A 157 4.64 -4.07 15.34
C ILE A 157 4.31 -2.58 15.17
N ASP A 158 5.29 -1.72 15.40
CA ASP A 158 5.19 -0.30 15.05
C ASP A 158 5.29 -0.15 13.52
N PRO A 159 4.37 0.56 12.83
CA PRO A 159 4.45 0.83 11.40
C PRO A 159 5.79 1.40 10.95
N HIS A 160 6.42 2.26 11.77
CA HIS A 160 7.75 2.80 11.49
C HIS A 160 8.85 1.74 11.45
N ASP A 161 8.69 0.65 12.21
CA ASP A 161 9.62 -0.47 12.21
C ASP A 161 9.78 -1.14 10.84
N VAL A 162 8.76 -1.02 10.01
CA VAL A 162 8.74 -1.58 8.65
C VAL A 162 8.84 -0.53 7.55
N GLY A 163 9.00 0.75 7.92
CA GLY A 163 9.17 1.86 6.98
C GLY A 163 7.86 2.43 6.44
N ILE A 164 6.81 2.38 7.24
CA ILE A 164 5.52 3.04 6.97
C ILE A 164 5.49 4.33 7.79
N ASP A 165 5.32 5.47 7.12
CA ASP A 165 5.19 6.77 7.78
C ASP A 165 3.77 6.99 8.33
N ASP A 166 3.63 7.82 9.37
CA ASP A 166 2.36 8.13 10.09
C ASP A 166 1.20 8.63 9.19
N ASN A 167 1.51 9.04 7.97
CA ASN A 167 0.52 9.56 7.03
C ASN A 167 -0.37 8.51 6.36
N SER A 168 -0.21 7.23 6.68
CA SER A 168 -0.90 6.11 5.98
C SER A 168 -2.18 5.61 6.67
N ILE A 169 -2.63 6.23 7.75
CA ILE A 169 -3.88 5.81 8.43
C ILE A 169 -5.08 6.19 7.56
N VAL A 170 -5.67 5.18 6.92
CA VAL A 170 -6.90 5.33 6.13
C VAL A 170 -8.10 5.16 7.05
N LEU A 171 -8.95 6.19 7.15
CA LEU A 171 -10.22 6.09 7.85
C LEU A 171 -11.25 5.38 6.97
N THR A 172 -12.04 4.50 7.58
CA THR A 172 -13.08 3.69 6.93
C THR A 172 -14.40 3.84 7.67
N ALA A 173 -15.50 3.32 7.12
CA ALA A 173 -16.81 3.27 7.77
C ALA A 173 -16.80 2.62 9.18
N ARG A 174 -15.74 1.89 9.52
CA ARG A 174 -15.57 1.23 10.82
C ARG A 174 -14.69 2.01 11.79
N SER A 175 -14.12 3.14 11.34
CA SER A 175 -13.30 3.99 12.20
C SER A 175 -14.17 4.72 13.22
N GLY A 176 -13.79 4.65 14.50
CA GLY A 176 -14.53 5.28 15.60
C GLY A 176 -14.29 6.80 15.70
N ARG A 177 -15.09 7.47 16.57
CA ARG A 177 -14.96 8.92 16.85
C ARG A 177 -13.55 9.31 17.28
N ALA A 178 -12.88 8.46 18.08
CA ALA A 178 -11.54 8.72 18.56
C ALA A 178 -10.50 8.80 17.42
N ALA A 179 -10.60 7.92 16.43
CA ALA A 179 -9.73 7.93 15.26
C ALA A 179 -9.95 9.16 14.38
N LEU A 180 -11.22 9.53 14.15
CA LEU A 180 -11.56 10.76 13.44
C LEU A 180 -11.03 12.01 14.17
N LYS A 181 -11.20 12.07 15.49
CA LYS A 181 -10.69 13.16 16.33
C LYS A 181 -9.17 13.29 16.25
N ASN A 182 -8.47 12.15 16.39
CA ASN A 182 -7.01 12.12 16.30
C ASN A 182 -6.54 12.59 14.92
N ARG A 183 -7.17 12.09 13.84
CA ARG A 183 -6.79 12.50 12.48
C ARG A 183 -7.03 13.99 12.25
N LEU A 184 -8.14 14.53 12.72
CA LEU A 184 -8.42 15.97 12.67
C LEU A 184 -7.37 16.79 13.42
N GLN A 185 -6.93 16.31 14.60
CA GLN A 185 -5.86 16.96 15.37
C GLN A 185 -4.52 16.96 14.62
N VAL A 186 -4.15 15.84 14.00
CA VAL A 186 -2.96 15.74 13.13
C VAL A 186 -3.04 16.72 11.96
N LEU A 187 -4.25 16.92 11.41
CA LEU A 187 -4.52 17.89 10.34
C LEU A 187 -4.64 19.34 10.83
N GLY A 188 -4.38 19.59 12.11
CA GLY A 188 -4.41 20.93 12.72
C GLY A 188 -5.82 21.44 13.07
N VAL A 189 -6.84 20.58 13.04
CA VAL A 189 -8.23 20.94 13.37
C VAL A 189 -8.57 20.45 14.78
N SER A 190 -8.80 21.40 15.70
CA SER A 190 -9.30 21.12 17.05
C SER A 190 -10.79 21.43 17.12
N LEU A 191 -11.58 20.45 17.56
CA LEU A 191 -13.03 20.55 17.67
C LEU A 191 -13.50 20.29 19.11
N ASP A 192 -14.56 20.97 19.50
CA ASP A 192 -15.32 20.58 20.69
C ASP A 192 -16.11 19.28 20.47
N GLN A 193 -16.58 18.66 21.55
CA GLN A 193 -17.23 17.35 21.49
C GLN A 193 -18.51 17.37 20.66
N ASN A 194 -19.31 18.43 20.73
CA ASN A 194 -20.59 18.54 20.02
C ASN A 194 -20.37 18.63 18.50
N LYS A 195 -19.35 19.40 18.09
CA LYS A 195 -18.97 19.50 16.67
C LYS A 195 -18.39 18.19 16.17
N LEU A 196 -17.60 17.52 16.97
CA LEU A 196 -17.04 16.20 16.61
C LEU A 196 -18.15 15.18 16.39
N ASP A 197 -19.20 15.15 17.21
CA ASP A 197 -20.30 14.21 17.07
C ASP A 197 -21.09 14.45 15.76
N ASN A 198 -21.37 15.72 15.41
CA ASN A 198 -22.01 16.07 14.15
C ASN A 198 -21.16 15.67 12.94
N ILE A 199 -19.86 15.97 12.99
CA ILE A 199 -18.92 15.60 11.91
C ILE A 199 -18.80 14.10 11.80
N TYR A 200 -18.86 13.35 12.90
CA TYR A 200 -18.80 11.91 12.88
C TYR A 200 -20.04 11.28 12.19
N GLU A 201 -21.21 11.83 12.39
CA GLU A 201 -22.43 11.38 11.65
C GLU A 201 -22.30 11.61 10.14
N GLU A 202 -21.82 12.77 9.74
CA GLU A 202 -21.55 13.06 8.32
C GLU A 202 -20.42 12.19 7.75
N PHE A 203 -19.39 11.91 8.56
CA PHE A 203 -18.33 10.99 8.22
C PHE A 203 -18.86 9.58 7.95
N LEU A 204 -19.76 9.07 8.77
CA LEU A 204 -20.39 7.74 8.53
C LEU A 204 -21.20 7.72 7.24
N LYS A 205 -21.99 8.77 6.98
CA LYS A 205 -22.74 8.90 5.72
C LYS A 205 -21.83 8.93 4.48
N LEU A 206 -20.67 9.57 4.60
CA LEU A 206 -19.65 9.61 3.55
C LEU A 206 -18.99 8.24 3.39
N ALA A 207 -18.65 7.58 4.52
CA ALA A 207 -18.00 6.28 4.54
C ALA A 207 -18.86 5.14 3.98
N ASP A 208 -20.17 5.26 4.07
CA ASP A 208 -21.10 4.33 3.42
C ASP A 208 -21.09 4.47 1.89
N LYS A 209 -20.80 5.68 1.39
CA LYS A 209 -20.75 5.99 -0.05
C LYS A 209 -19.36 5.86 -0.64
N LYS A 210 -18.32 6.04 0.17
CA LYS A 210 -16.91 6.07 -0.25
C LYS A 210 -16.09 5.14 0.61
N LYS A 211 -15.50 4.11 0.01
CA LYS A 211 -14.78 3.05 0.72
C LYS A 211 -13.52 3.54 1.45
N ASP A 212 -12.80 4.46 0.85
CA ASP A 212 -11.54 5.03 1.38
C ASP A 212 -11.73 6.54 1.57
N ILE A 213 -11.77 7.01 2.81
CA ILE A 213 -11.89 8.43 3.15
C ILE A 213 -10.49 8.99 3.34
N ASN A 214 -10.17 10.04 2.62
CA ASN A 214 -8.90 10.74 2.71
C ASN A 214 -8.97 11.98 3.63
N ASP A 215 -7.82 12.57 3.91
CA ASP A 215 -7.71 13.74 4.80
C ASP A 215 -8.53 14.95 4.32
N ASP A 216 -8.62 15.12 3.02
CA ASP A 216 -9.39 16.21 2.44
C ASP A 216 -10.89 16.05 2.69
N ASP A 217 -11.39 14.82 2.61
CA ASP A 217 -12.80 14.54 2.93
C ASP A 217 -13.10 14.90 4.38
N ILE A 218 -12.17 14.60 5.28
CA ILE A 218 -12.28 14.89 6.70
C ILE A 218 -12.24 16.39 6.97
N LEU A 219 -11.35 17.12 6.31
CA LEU A 219 -11.25 18.57 6.41
C LEU A 219 -12.51 19.27 5.91
N VAL A 220 -13.11 18.77 4.83
CA VAL A 220 -14.43 19.25 4.33
C VAL A 220 -15.51 19.06 5.37
N LEU A 221 -15.60 17.87 5.94
CA LEU A 221 -16.58 17.57 6.99
C LEU A 221 -16.38 18.46 8.22
N ALA A 222 -15.13 18.79 8.54
CA ALA A 222 -14.78 19.66 9.66
C ALA A 222 -15.12 21.14 9.41
N GLY A 223 -15.68 21.50 8.24
CA GLY A 223 -16.02 22.88 7.89
C GLY A 223 -14.78 23.74 7.55
N ALA A 224 -13.64 23.12 7.29
CA ALA A 224 -12.51 23.80 6.68
C ALA A 224 -12.95 24.24 5.28
N ASP A 225 -13.13 25.54 5.13
CA ASP A 225 -13.75 26.17 3.96
C ASP A 225 -12.95 25.86 2.68
N ARG A 226 -13.43 24.91 1.89
CA ARG A 226 -12.83 24.51 0.60
C ARG A 226 -13.19 25.45 -0.54
N SER A 227 -14.07 26.43 -0.30
CA SER A 227 -14.48 27.37 -1.35
C SER A 227 -13.31 28.19 -1.90
N GLN A 228 -12.19 28.25 -1.19
CA GLN A 228 -10.98 28.95 -1.62
C GLN A 228 -9.89 28.09 -2.26
N ASN A 229 -9.93 26.76 -2.21
CA ASN A 229 -8.79 25.93 -2.66
C ASN A 229 -8.95 25.21 -4.00
N HIS A 230 -10.11 25.22 -4.63
CA HIS A 230 -10.22 24.76 -6.02
C HIS A 230 -9.83 25.88 -6.99
N ARG A 231 -8.52 26.20 -7.00
CA ARG A 231 -7.96 27.20 -7.92
C ARG A 231 -8.14 26.78 -9.36
N ILE A 232 -8.14 25.49 -9.64
CA ILE A 232 -8.20 24.88 -10.97
C ILE A 232 -9.46 24.05 -11.09
N LYS A 233 -10.30 24.38 -12.05
CA LYS A 233 -11.51 23.62 -12.38
C LYS A 233 -11.46 23.24 -13.85
N LEU A 234 -11.87 22.00 -14.16
CA LEU A 234 -12.09 21.53 -15.51
C LEU A 234 -13.36 22.18 -16.06
N GLU A 235 -13.26 22.92 -17.18
CA GLU A 235 -14.43 23.47 -17.89
C GLU A 235 -14.91 22.52 -18.99
N TYR A 236 -13.95 22.03 -19.79
CA TYR A 236 -14.25 21.00 -20.79
C TYR A 236 -13.04 20.10 -21.05
N LEU A 237 -13.34 18.91 -21.53
CA LEU A 237 -12.38 17.95 -22.06
C LEU A 237 -12.94 17.37 -23.35
N GLN A 238 -12.19 17.51 -24.45
CA GLN A 238 -12.50 16.85 -25.71
C GLN A 238 -11.33 15.96 -26.10
N VAL A 239 -11.62 14.69 -26.39
CA VAL A 239 -10.60 13.70 -26.76
C VAL A 239 -11.01 13.01 -28.05
N THR A 240 -10.07 12.94 -28.99
CA THR A 240 -10.18 12.11 -30.19
C THR A 240 -9.16 10.99 -30.07
N SER A 241 -9.64 9.75 -30.08
CA SER A 241 -8.81 8.56 -29.98
C SER A 241 -9.45 7.39 -30.71
N GLY A 242 -8.64 6.45 -31.19
CA GLY A 242 -9.13 5.27 -31.92
C GLY A 242 -7.98 4.43 -32.46
N VAL A 243 -8.32 3.29 -33.06
CA VAL A 243 -7.34 2.41 -33.71
C VAL A 243 -6.83 3.08 -34.97
N GLY A 244 -5.50 3.16 -35.12
CA GLY A 244 -4.85 3.75 -36.32
C GLY A 244 -4.81 5.27 -36.33
N VAL A 245 -5.30 5.97 -35.31
CA VAL A 245 -5.22 7.41 -35.18
C VAL A 245 -4.41 7.83 -33.95
N ARG A 246 -3.73 8.95 -34.09
CA ARG A 246 -3.00 9.52 -32.95
C ARG A 246 -4.00 10.16 -31.98
N SER A 247 -3.90 9.82 -30.68
CA SER A 247 -4.75 10.45 -29.67
C SER A 247 -4.42 11.93 -29.53
N VAL A 248 -5.48 12.76 -29.53
CA VAL A 248 -5.39 14.22 -29.34
C VAL A 248 -6.42 14.61 -28.30
N ALA A 249 -6.05 15.49 -27.38
CA ALA A 249 -6.94 16.06 -26.38
C ALA A 249 -6.88 17.60 -26.43
N SER A 250 -8.05 18.24 -26.26
CA SER A 250 -8.21 19.66 -25.98
C SER A 250 -8.85 19.81 -24.61
N ILE A 251 -8.29 20.68 -23.77
CA ILE A 251 -8.72 20.90 -22.40
C ILE A 251 -8.91 22.39 -22.12
N GLY A 252 -10.01 22.74 -21.47
CA GLY A 252 -10.26 24.06 -20.91
C GLY A 252 -10.25 24.01 -19.38
N LEU A 253 -9.46 24.89 -18.78
CA LEU A 253 -9.35 25.05 -17.34
C LEU A 253 -9.76 26.45 -16.93
N ASN A 254 -10.46 26.55 -15.81
CA ASN A 254 -10.64 27.80 -15.09
C ASN A 254 -9.67 27.83 -13.90
N ILE A 255 -8.75 28.81 -13.91
CA ILE A 255 -7.75 29.00 -12.86
C ILE A 255 -8.03 30.34 -12.19
N SER A 256 -8.57 30.31 -10.99
CA SER A 256 -8.86 31.52 -10.21
C SER A 256 -9.77 32.55 -10.96
N GLY A 257 -10.67 32.07 -11.82
CA GLY A 257 -11.60 32.90 -12.60
C GLY A 257 -11.15 33.16 -14.04
N GLU A 258 -9.90 32.91 -14.40
CA GLU A 258 -9.39 33.07 -15.76
C GLU A 258 -9.45 31.74 -16.53
N LYS A 259 -9.76 31.80 -17.82
CA LYS A 259 -9.90 30.64 -18.69
C LYS A 259 -8.62 30.41 -19.50
N PHE A 260 -8.16 29.16 -19.47
CA PHE A 260 -6.98 28.72 -20.20
C PHE A 260 -7.33 27.48 -21.03
N GLU A 261 -6.81 27.43 -22.24
CA GLU A 261 -7.04 26.32 -23.16
C GLU A 261 -5.74 25.82 -23.76
N ALA A 262 -5.64 24.50 -23.92
CA ALA A 262 -4.53 23.90 -24.62
C ALA A 262 -4.96 22.57 -25.27
N ALA A 263 -4.22 22.22 -26.33
CA ALA A 263 -4.34 20.92 -26.97
C ALA A 263 -2.98 20.23 -27.07
N ALA A 264 -3.00 18.90 -26.96
CA ALA A 264 -1.80 18.08 -27.12
C ALA A 264 -2.13 16.72 -27.73
N SER A 265 -1.12 16.10 -28.33
CA SER A 265 -1.16 14.71 -28.75
C SER A 265 -0.39 13.81 -27.81
N GLY A 266 -0.83 12.55 -27.68
CA GLY A 266 -0.23 11.56 -26.79
C GLY A 266 -0.20 10.16 -27.38
N ASN A 267 0.41 9.22 -26.63
CA ASN A 267 0.43 7.81 -26.97
C ASN A 267 -0.92 7.11 -26.71
N GLY A 268 -1.80 7.77 -25.95
CA GLY A 268 -3.16 7.36 -25.66
C GLY A 268 -4.00 8.55 -25.18
N PRO A 269 -5.31 8.36 -24.98
CA PRO A 269 -6.23 9.45 -24.63
C PRO A 269 -5.88 10.14 -23.31
N VAL A 270 -5.51 9.39 -22.27
CA VAL A 270 -5.10 9.94 -20.97
C VAL A 270 -3.78 10.71 -21.08
N ASP A 271 -2.78 10.15 -21.80
CA ASP A 271 -1.49 10.83 -22.03
C ASP A 271 -1.66 12.14 -22.79
N ALA A 272 -2.54 12.15 -23.81
CA ALA A 272 -2.86 13.37 -24.56
C ALA A 272 -3.50 14.44 -23.64
N ALA A 273 -4.46 14.06 -22.82
CA ALA A 273 -5.16 14.95 -21.90
C ALA A 273 -4.21 15.53 -20.82
N ILE A 274 -3.38 14.69 -20.18
CA ILE A 274 -2.40 15.14 -19.20
C ILE A 274 -1.34 16.05 -19.83
N LYS A 275 -0.90 15.77 -21.06
CA LYS A 275 0.02 16.67 -21.79
C LYS A 275 -0.60 18.01 -22.13
N ALA A 276 -1.89 18.04 -22.49
CA ALA A 276 -2.61 19.29 -22.72
C ALA A 276 -2.70 20.11 -21.43
N LEU A 277 -3.04 19.47 -20.31
CA LEU A 277 -3.09 20.08 -18.97
C LEU A 277 -1.71 20.65 -18.57
N LYS A 278 -0.63 19.90 -18.76
CA LYS A 278 0.74 20.33 -18.46
C LYS A 278 1.19 21.54 -19.27
N LYS A 279 0.64 21.80 -20.45
CA LYS A 279 0.91 23.01 -21.22
C LYS A 279 0.31 24.28 -20.57
N ILE A 280 -0.80 24.14 -19.86
CA ILE A 280 -1.42 25.26 -19.13
C ILE A 280 -0.71 25.46 -17.78
N ILE A 281 -0.40 24.34 -17.11
CA ILE A 281 0.23 24.34 -15.79
C ILE A 281 1.68 23.95 -15.98
N ASP A 282 2.52 24.95 -16.24
CA ASP A 282 3.97 24.76 -16.49
C ASP A 282 4.70 24.45 -15.18
N ARG A 283 4.74 23.15 -14.81
CA ARG A 283 5.44 22.65 -13.62
C ARG A 283 6.02 21.27 -13.86
N HIS A 284 7.21 21.04 -13.30
CA HIS A 284 7.85 19.74 -13.32
C HIS A 284 7.14 18.79 -12.34
N MET A 285 6.15 18.07 -12.85
CA MET A 285 5.36 17.09 -12.12
C MET A 285 5.61 15.69 -12.70
N THR A 286 5.84 14.71 -11.84
CA THR A 286 6.02 13.32 -12.23
C THR A 286 4.87 12.47 -11.73
N LEU A 287 4.15 11.81 -12.64
CA LEU A 287 3.14 10.81 -12.27
C LEU A 287 3.86 9.56 -11.76
N LYS A 288 3.66 9.20 -10.50
CA LYS A 288 4.30 8.04 -9.84
C LYS A 288 3.41 6.80 -9.89
N GLU A 289 2.12 6.97 -9.67
CA GLU A 289 1.16 5.87 -9.67
C GLU A 289 -0.14 6.31 -10.34
N PHE A 290 -0.73 5.40 -11.09
CA PHE A 290 -2.01 5.57 -11.77
C PHE A 290 -2.79 4.27 -11.66
N THR A 291 -3.87 4.29 -10.90
CA THR A 291 -4.72 3.12 -10.66
C THR A 291 -6.14 3.42 -11.09
N ILE A 292 -6.68 2.54 -11.93
CA ILE A 292 -8.08 2.57 -12.36
C ILE A 292 -8.82 1.44 -11.66
N GLN A 293 -9.98 1.76 -11.06
CA GLN A 293 -10.89 0.78 -10.46
C GLN A 293 -12.25 0.92 -11.12
N ALA A 294 -12.69 -0.13 -11.81
CA ALA A 294 -14.08 -0.27 -12.24
C ALA A 294 -14.88 -0.95 -11.12
N ILE A 295 -16.08 -0.44 -10.81
CA ILE A 295 -16.80 -0.87 -9.59
C ILE A 295 -18.04 -1.66 -9.90
N SER A 296 -18.42 -1.99 -11.16
CA SER A 296 -19.70 -2.62 -11.30
C SER A 296 -19.99 -3.44 -12.55
N LYS A 297 -21.28 -3.78 -12.69
CA LYS A 297 -21.87 -4.75 -13.60
C LYS A 297 -22.49 -4.13 -14.86
N GLY A 298 -22.15 -2.91 -15.24
CA GLY A 298 -22.73 -2.23 -16.41
C GLY A 298 -21.72 -1.39 -17.20
N SER A 299 -22.06 -1.01 -18.41
CA SER A 299 -21.21 -0.19 -19.30
C SER A 299 -21.30 1.32 -19.01
N ASP A 300 -22.24 1.74 -18.16
CA ASP A 300 -22.58 3.11 -17.77
C ASP A 300 -22.15 3.48 -16.35
N ASP A 301 -21.34 2.65 -15.74
CA ASP A 301 -20.92 2.79 -14.36
C ASP A 301 -19.70 3.69 -14.18
N MET A 302 -19.55 4.23 -12.96
CA MET A 302 -18.47 5.17 -12.64
C MET A 302 -17.12 4.47 -12.54
N GLY A 303 -16.18 4.85 -13.39
CA GLY A 303 -14.77 4.56 -13.22
C GLY A 303 -14.16 5.44 -12.14
N LYS A 304 -13.40 4.86 -11.21
CA LYS A 304 -12.62 5.58 -10.20
C LYS A 304 -11.15 5.55 -10.56
N VAL A 305 -10.52 6.71 -10.45
CA VAL A 305 -9.10 6.88 -10.72
C VAL A 305 -8.41 7.44 -9.49
N HIS A 306 -7.34 6.77 -9.09
CA HIS A 306 -6.41 7.25 -8.07
C HIS A 306 -5.08 7.55 -8.73
N MET A 307 -4.49 8.69 -8.40
CA MET A 307 -3.19 9.11 -8.90
C MET A 307 -2.28 9.55 -7.77
N GLN A 308 -0.97 9.32 -7.96
CA GLN A 308 0.08 9.91 -7.15
C GLN A 308 0.98 10.75 -8.05
N VAL A 309 1.11 12.01 -7.72
CA VAL A 309 1.94 12.97 -8.46
C VAL A 309 3.02 13.51 -7.53
N GLU A 310 4.27 13.38 -7.95
CA GLU A 310 5.39 14.01 -7.26
C GLU A 310 5.60 15.42 -7.79
N TYR A 311 5.62 16.38 -6.86
CA TYR A 311 5.98 17.76 -7.10
C TYR A 311 6.85 18.27 -5.95
N ASP A 312 7.98 18.89 -6.24
CA ASP A 312 8.95 19.40 -5.25
C ASP A 312 9.36 18.36 -4.17
N LYS A 313 9.64 17.12 -4.62
CA LYS A 313 9.99 15.96 -3.77
C LYS A 313 8.90 15.51 -2.79
N GLN A 314 7.68 16.04 -2.90
CA GLN A 314 6.51 15.61 -2.15
C GLN A 314 5.54 14.85 -3.05
N ILE A 315 4.86 13.85 -2.48
CA ILE A 315 3.85 13.06 -3.19
C ILE A 315 2.46 13.56 -2.82
N TYR A 316 1.67 13.85 -3.84
CA TYR A 316 0.29 14.30 -3.71
C TYR A 316 -0.64 13.25 -4.29
N TYR A 317 -1.70 12.94 -3.55
CA TYR A 317 -2.69 11.94 -3.92
C TYR A 317 -3.91 12.62 -4.51
N GLY A 318 -4.37 12.18 -5.68
CA GLY A 318 -5.56 12.69 -6.34
C GLY A 318 -6.58 11.59 -6.62
N PHE A 319 -7.84 12.00 -6.62
CA PHE A 319 -8.98 11.14 -6.88
C PHE A 319 -9.91 11.80 -7.90
N GLY A 320 -10.40 10.99 -8.85
CA GLY A 320 -11.44 11.37 -9.80
C GLY A 320 -12.43 10.23 -9.99
N ALA A 321 -13.69 10.56 -10.20
CA ALA A 321 -14.76 9.59 -10.43
C ALA A 321 -15.73 10.09 -11.48
N ASN A 322 -15.81 9.40 -12.61
CA ASN A 322 -16.64 9.78 -13.74
C ASN A 322 -17.06 8.54 -14.53
N THR A 323 -18.15 8.62 -15.28
CA THR A 323 -18.53 7.59 -16.26
C THR A 323 -17.53 7.52 -17.41
N ASP A 324 -16.88 8.64 -17.75
CA ASP A 324 -15.73 8.68 -18.65
C ASP A 324 -14.43 8.57 -17.87
N ILE A 325 -13.72 7.46 -18.08
CA ILE A 325 -12.45 7.17 -17.39
C ILE A 325 -11.35 8.18 -17.71
N ILE A 326 -11.41 8.83 -18.87
CA ILE A 326 -10.44 9.86 -19.27
C ILE A 326 -10.74 11.14 -18.48
N ALA A 327 -12.01 11.51 -18.36
CA ALA A 327 -12.43 12.62 -17.51
C ALA A 327 -12.05 12.36 -16.03
N ALA A 328 -12.35 11.16 -15.49
CA ALA A 328 -11.94 10.77 -14.15
C ALA A 328 -10.41 10.89 -13.94
N SER A 329 -9.63 10.55 -14.97
CA SER A 329 -8.16 10.65 -14.92
C SER A 329 -7.68 12.12 -14.86
N VAL A 330 -8.31 13.00 -15.64
CA VAL A 330 -8.00 14.45 -15.63
C VAL A 330 -8.42 15.06 -14.29
N GLU A 331 -9.59 14.72 -13.79
CA GLU A 331 -10.08 15.17 -12.48
C GLU A 331 -9.14 14.76 -11.35
N ALA A 332 -8.67 13.49 -11.34
CA ALA A 332 -7.69 13.00 -10.36
C ALA A 332 -6.38 13.78 -10.43
N TYR A 333 -5.91 14.11 -11.64
CA TYR A 333 -4.68 14.87 -11.81
C TYR A 333 -4.84 16.33 -11.33
N ILE A 334 -5.96 16.98 -11.65
CA ILE A 334 -6.30 18.33 -11.18
C ILE A 334 -6.42 18.35 -9.64
N ASP A 335 -7.01 17.29 -9.04
CA ASP A 335 -7.12 17.16 -7.59
C ASP A 335 -5.73 17.09 -6.91
N CYS A 336 -4.75 16.38 -7.49
CA CYS A 336 -3.36 16.44 -7.04
C CYS A 336 -2.81 17.88 -7.06
N ILE A 337 -3.01 18.59 -8.17
CA ILE A 337 -2.44 19.94 -8.38
C ILE A 337 -3.06 20.97 -7.42
N ASN A 338 -4.35 20.86 -7.17
CA ASN A 338 -5.04 21.76 -6.22
C ASN A 338 -4.52 21.62 -4.77
N LYS A 339 -3.85 20.49 -4.46
CA LYS A 339 -3.24 20.22 -3.16
C LYS A 339 -1.82 20.77 -3.02
N PHE A 340 -1.19 21.19 -4.10
CA PHE A 340 0.15 21.75 -4.03
C PHE A 340 0.15 23.02 -3.17
N LYS A 341 0.98 23.04 -2.14
CA LYS A 341 1.28 24.28 -1.40
C LYS A 341 2.04 25.19 -2.35
N LEU A 342 1.36 26.14 -2.94
CA LEU A 342 1.99 27.19 -3.71
C LEU A 342 2.60 28.17 -2.71
N GLY A 343 3.91 28.14 -2.54
CA GLY A 343 4.61 29.25 -1.89
C GLY A 343 4.20 30.55 -2.57
N VAL A 344 3.64 31.46 -1.81
CA VAL A 344 3.42 32.85 -2.16
C VAL A 344 4.77 33.51 -2.33
#